data_d6045fe98457bfc852d00d65d4aeb613
#
_entry.id   d6045fe98457bfc852d00d65d4aeb613
#
_cell.length_a   1.000
_cell.length_b   1.000
_cell.length_c   1.000
_cell.angle_alpha   90.00
_cell.angle_beta   90.00
_cell.angle_gamma   90.00
#
_symmetry.space_group_name_H-M   'P 1'
#
loop_
_entity.id
_entity.type
_entity.pdbx_description
1 polymer ?
#
loop_
_entity_poly.entity_id
_entity_poly.type
_entity_poly.pdbx_seq_one_letter_code
_entity_poly.pdbx_strand_id
1 'polypeptide(L)'
;MIKLIGMAFSIIVLIASPCSAQELTRPQKNAVRSANSYLEFSSFSRNGLIFQLSSEYGGGYDVRDATVAVDSLSVDWNTQAVRSANSYLEMSGFSCNGLINQLSSEYGSKYTQSQARYGAQQAGAC
;
A
#
# COMPACT_ATOMS: atom_id res chain seq x y z
N MET A 1 -73.16 -8.47 -7.88
CA MET A 1 -72.22 -7.33 -7.71
C MET A 1 -70.95 -7.86 -7.12
N ILE A 2 -69.90 -8.00 -7.96
CA ILE A 2 -68.59 -8.49 -7.51
C ILE A 2 -67.76 -7.23 -7.26
N LYS A 3 -67.41 -7.00 -5.97
CA LYS A 3 -66.44 -5.95 -5.60
C LYS A 3 -65.05 -6.48 -5.86
N LEU A 4 -64.39 -5.94 -6.87
CA LEU A 4 -62.95 -6.11 -7.08
C LEU A 4 -62.21 -5.28 -6.03
N ILE A 5 -61.58 -5.97 -5.07
CA ILE A 5 -60.67 -5.36 -4.14
C ILE A 5 -59.31 -5.32 -4.84
N GLY A 6 -58.91 -4.13 -5.29
CA GLY A 6 -57.59 -3.90 -5.84
C GLY A 6 -56.53 -4.00 -4.72
N MET A 7 -55.75 -5.03 -4.77
CA MET A 7 -54.58 -5.16 -3.93
C MET A 7 -53.44 -4.32 -4.54
N ALA A 8 -53.19 -3.15 -3.95
CA ALA A 8 -52.03 -2.35 -4.32
C ALA A 8 -50.76 -3.03 -3.77
N PHE A 9 -49.98 -3.62 -4.66
CA PHE A 9 -48.62 -4.08 -4.34
C PHE A 9 -47.71 -2.86 -4.29
N SER A 10 -47.36 -2.41 -3.06
CA SER A 10 -46.28 -1.46 -2.87
C SER A 10 -44.97 -2.17 -3.11
N ILE A 11 -44.35 -1.92 -4.26
CA ILE A 11 -42.99 -2.35 -4.54
C ILE A 11 -42.05 -1.43 -3.75
N ILE A 12 -41.53 -1.91 -2.63
CA ILE A 12 -40.43 -1.24 -1.92
C ILE A 12 -39.19 -1.49 -2.74
N VAL A 13 -38.77 -0.53 -3.53
CA VAL A 13 -37.46 -0.55 -4.19
C VAL A 13 -36.46 -0.22 -3.11
N LEU A 14 -35.79 -1.25 -2.57
CA LEU A 14 -34.60 -1.08 -1.78
C LEU A 14 -33.49 -0.56 -2.69
N ILE A 15 -33.28 0.75 -2.69
CA ILE A 15 -32.11 1.36 -3.32
C ILE A 15 -30.95 1.03 -2.39
N ALA A 16 -30.21 -0.04 -2.70
CA ALA A 16 -28.92 -0.29 -2.09
C ALA A 16 -28.02 0.89 -2.51
N SER A 17 -27.70 1.78 -1.56
CA SER A 17 -26.68 2.79 -1.77
C SER A 17 -25.38 2.07 -2.08
N PRO A 18 -24.72 2.31 -3.23
CA PRO A 18 -23.41 1.74 -3.45
C PRO A 18 -22.50 2.22 -2.31
N CYS A 19 -21.78 1.29 -1.65
CA CYS A 19 -20.64 1.66 -0.81
C CYS A 19 -19.67 2.43 -1.71
N SER A 20 -19.82 3.76 -1.76
CA SER A 20 -18.87 4.59 -2.45
C SER A 20 -17.56 4.50 -1.67
N ALA A 21 -16.56 3.84 -2.27
CA ALA A 21 -15.19 4.05 -1.86
C ALA A 21 -14.98 5.56 -1.81
N GLN A 22 -14.54 6.09 -0.66
CA GLN A 22 -14.31 7.52 -0.50
C GLN A 22 -13.40 7.99 -1.62
N GLU A 23 -13.86 8.95 -2.38
CA GLU A 23 -13.08 9.56 -3.44
C GLU A 23 -11.87 10.27 -2.83
N LEU A 24 -10.70 10.07 -3.43
CA LEU A 24 -9.47 10.70 -2.98
C LEU A 24 -9.55 12.22 -3.16
N THR A 25 -9.06 12.95 -2.16
CA THR A 25 -8.88 14.40 -2.26
C THR A 25 -7.78 14.76 -3.28
N ARG A 26 -7.67 16.02 -3.66
CA ARG A 26 -6.59 16.47 -4.56
C ARG A 26 -5.20 16.19 -4.01
N PRO A 27 -4.88 16.51 -2.74
CA PRO A 27 -3.59 16.14 -2.16
C PRO A 27 -3.32 14.64 -2.18
N GLN A 28 -4.33 13.81 -1.90
CA GLN A 28 -4.21 12.37 -1.95
C GLN A 28 -3.97 11.85 -3.38
N LYS A 29 -4.64 12.40 -4.39
CA LYS A 29 -4.39 12.08 -5.80
C LYS A 29 -2.98 12.45 -6.22
N ASN A 30 -2.47 13.60 -5.78
CA ASN A 30 -1.08 14.00 -6.03
C ASN A 30 -0.10 13.06 -5.33
N ALA A 31 -0.40 12.66 -4.10
CA ALA A 31 0.42 11.70 -3.36
C ALA A 31 0.46 10.32 -4.06
N VAL A 32 -0.65 9.87 -4.64
CA VAL A 32 -0.68 8.65 -5.46
C VAL A 32 0.25 8.75 -6.66
N ARG A 33 0.23 9.88 -7.36
CA ARG A 33 1.13 10.10 -8.51
C ARG A 33 2.60 10.08 -8.08
N SER A 34 2.92 10.73 -6.97
CA SER A 34 4.27 10.71 -6.41
C SER A 34 4.69 9.32 -5.98
N ALA A 35 3.79 8.57 -5.31
CA ALA A 35 4.05 7.20 -4.88
C ALA A 35 4.39 6.29 -6.07
N ASN A 36 3.61 6.37 -7.15
CA ASN A 36 3.88 5.60 -8.36
C ASN A 36 5.24 5.96 -8.97
N SER A 37 5.59 7.24 -9.00
CA SER A 37 6.91 7.67 -9.49
C SER A 37 8.05 7.11 -8.64
N TYR A 38 7.92 7.13 -7.32
CA TYR A 38 8.93 6.53 -6.43
C TYR A 38 9.08 5.03 -6.68
N LEU A 39 7.97 4.30 -6.84
CA LEU A 39 7.99 2.85 -7.09
C LEU A 39 8.58 2.47 -8.45
N GLU A 40 8.54 3.37 -9.42
CA GLU A 40 9.22 3.16 -10.71
C GLU A 40 10.74 3.21 -10.58
N PHE A 41 11.26 4.08 -9.71
CA PHE A 41 12.70 4.27 -9.54
C PHE A 41 13.32 3.34 -8.51
N SER A 42 12.57 2.92 -7.49
CA SER A 42 13.11 2.15 -6.39
C SER A 42 12.05 1.24 -5.78
N SER A 43 12.49 0.29 -4.98
CA SER A 43 11.61 -0.54 -4.17
C SER A 43 11.38 0.10 -2.79
N PHE A 44 10.17 -0.01 -2.30
CA PHE A 44 9.76 0.52 -1.00
C PHE A 44 8.89 -0.47 -0.26
N SER A 45 9.00 -0.48 1.07
CA SER A 45 7.94 -0.99 1.92
C SER A 45 6.77 -0.01 1.97
N ARG A 46 5.60 -0.48 2.42
CA ARG A 46 4.46 0.39 2.69
C ARG A 46 4.85 1.56 3.60
N ASN A 47 5.45 1.28 4.74
CA ASN A 47 5.85 2.30 5.70
C ASN A 47 7.00 3.18 5.17
N GLY A 48 7.92 2.61 4.42
CA GLY A 48 8.98 3.36 3.75
C GLY A 48 8.44 4.35 2.73
N LEU A 49 7.44 3.95 1.95
CA LEU A 49 6.81 4.83 0.96
C LEU A 49 6.01 5.95 1.62
N ILE A 50 5.26 5.64 2.69
CA ILE A 50 4.57 6.66 3.49
C ILE A 50 5.56 7.67 4.06
N PHE A 51 6.68 7.19 4.61
CA PHE A 51 7.74 8.04 5.12
C PHE A 51 8.34 8.93 4.02
N GLN A 52 8.65 8.35 2.85
CA GLN A 52 9.20 9.11 1.71
C GLN A 52 8.25 10.22 1.24
N LEU A 53 6.96 9.92 1.18
CA LEU A 53 5.94 10.90 0.78
C LEU A 53 5.73 12.01 1.82
N SER A 54 5.82 11.69 3.10
CA SER A 54 5.49 12.62 4.19
C SER A 54 6.69 13.37 4.76
N SER A 55 7.91 12.89 4.52
CA SER A 55 9.12 13.58 4.98
C SER A 55 9.24 14.97 4.36
N GLU A 56 9.67 15.95 5.16
CA GLU A 56 9.96 17.28 4.66
C GLU A 56 11.12 17.32 3.67
N TYR A 57 12.02 16.34 3.72
CA TYR A 57 13.10 16.14 2.75
C TYR A 57 12.69 15.29 1.54
N GLY A 58 11.50 14.71 1.57
CA GLY A 58 10.90 13.94 0.50
C GLY A 58 9.73 14.68 -0.13
N GLY A 59 8.57 14.03 -0.17
CA GLY A 59 7.37 14.58 -0.80
C GLY A 59 6.70 15.71 -0.05
N GLY A 60 6.90 15.81 1.26
CA GLY A 60 6.31 16.86 2.09
C GLY A 60 4.79 16.79 2.25
N TYR A 61 4.18 15.65 1.91
CA TYR A 61 2.73 15.46 2.09
C TYR A 61 2.37 15.31 3.56
N ASP A 62 1.15 15.68 3.92
CA ASP A 62 0.59 15.31 5.22
C ASP A 62 0.61 13.78 5.38
N VAL A 63 0.99 13.28 6.56
CA VAL A 63 1.11 11.83 6.82
C VAL A 63 -0.20 11.10 6.55
N ARG A 64 -1.32 11.72 6.86
CA ARG A 64 -2.65 11.14 6.64
C ARG A 64 -2.95 10.98 5.16
N ASP A 65 -2.63 12.00 4.35
CA ASP A 65 -2.80 11.96 2.90
C ASP A 65 -1.84 10.94 2.26
N ALA A 66 -0.60 10.88 2.72
CA ALA A 66 0.39 9.90 2.28
C ALA A 66 -0.10 8.46 2.58
N THR A 67 -0.62 8.22 3.78
CA THR A 67 -1.14 6.90 4.19
C THR A 67 -2.32 6.47 3.32
N VAL A 68 -3.30 7.35 3.13
CA VAL A 68 -4.46 7.08 2.27
C VAL A 68 -4.01 6.79 0.84
N ALA A 69 -3.09 7.57 0.32
CA ALA A 69 -2.56 7.39 -1.03
C ALA A 69 -1.89 6.02 -1.19
N VAL A 70 -0.98 5.65 -0.30
CA VAL A 70 -0.26 4.37 -0.35
C VAL A 70 -1.22 3.20 -0.20
N ASP A 71 -2.18 3.26 0.71
CA ASP A 71 -3.17 2.21 0.93
C ASP A 71 -4.17 2.06 -0.24
N SER A 72 -4.31 3.08 -1.09
CA SER A 72 -5.12 3.00 -2.31
C SER A 72 -4.42 2.28 -3.46
N LEU A 73 -3.11 2.04 -3.37
CA LEU A 73 -2.33 1.38 -4.41
C LEU A 73 -2.51 -0.15 -4.34
N SER A 74 -2.48 -0.79 -5.49
CA SER A 74 -2.45 -2.26 -5.60
C SER A 74 -1.00 -2.73 -5.70
N VAL A 75 -0.29 -2.72 -4.58
CA VAL A 75 1.13 -3.11 -4.49
C VAL A 75 1.27 -4.43 -3.73
N ASP A 76 2.03 -5.35 -4.30
CA ASP A 76 2.50 -6.53 -3.58
C ASP A 76 3.77 -6.16 -2.79
N TRP A 77 3.61 -5.93 -1.50
CA TRP A 77 4.72 -5.55 -0.62
C TRP A 77 5.75 -6.66 -0.43
N ASN A 78 5.35 -7.92 -0.58
CA ASN A 78 6.29 -9.05 -0.60
C ASN A 78 7.21 -8.97 -1.82
N THR A 79 6.68 -8.65 -2.99
CA THR A 79 7.49 -8.42 -4.20
C THR A 79 8.43 -7.23 -4.02
N GLN A 80 8.00 -6.16 -3.38
CA GLN A 80 8.86 -5.03 -3.06
C GLN A 80 10.00 -5.44 -2.12
N ALA A 81 9.73 -6.28 -1.12
CA ALA A 81 10.74 -6.80 -0.21
C ALA A 81 11.81 -7.63 -0.94
N VAL A 82 11.42 -8.45 -1.91
CA VAL A 82 12.37 -9.21 -2.76
C VAL A 82 13.24 -8.25 -3.58
N ARG A 83 12.66 -7.24 -4.19
CA ARG A 83 13.41 -6.23 -4.95
C ARG A 83 14.41 -5.48 -4.07
N SER A 84 14.01 -5.07 -2.87
CA SER A 84 14.90 -4.43 -1.90
C SER A 84 16.01 -5.36 -1.45
N ALA A 85 15.70 -6.62 -1.15
CA ALA A 85 16.69 -7.62 -0.77
C ALA A 85 17.73 -7.83 -1.86
N ASN A 86 17.33 -7.96 -3.10
CA ASN A 86 18.24 -8.09 -4.24
C ASN A 86 19.14 -6.85 -4.38
N SER A 87 18.59 -5.65 -4.21
CA SER A 87 19.36 -4.40 -4.27
C SER A 87 20.45 -4.35 -3.19
N TYR A 88 20.15 -4.76 -1.97
CA TYR A 88 21.15 -4.85 -0.90
C TYR A 88 22.24 -5.85 -1.21
N LEU A 89 21.87 -7.04 -1.71
CA LEU A 89 22.85 -8.10 -2.04
C LEU A 89 23.76 -7.73 -3.22
N GLU A 90 23.29 -6.89 -4.14
CA GLU A 90 24.13 -6.35 -5.23
C GLU A 90 25.17 -5.36 -4.71
N MET A 91 24.88 -4.67 -3.61
CA MET A 91 25.78 -3.68 -3.02
C MET A 91 26.79 -4.29 -2.07
N SER A 92 26.40 -5.34 -1.33
CA SER A 92 27.23 -5.93 -0.27
C SER A 92 26.76 -7.34 0.06
N GLY A 93 27.62 -8.11 0.73
CA GLY A 93 27.25 -9.38 1.34
C GLY A 93 26.42 -9.16 2.61
N PHE A 94 25.38 -9.96 2.78
CA PHE A 94 24.57 -9.99 3.99
C PHE A 94 24.36 -11.42 4.44
N SER A 95 24.39 -11.65 5.74
CA SER A 95 23.84 -12.87 6.32
C SER A 95 22.32 -12.86 6.22
N CYS A 96 21.70 -14.03 6.31
CA CYS A 96 20.23 -14.14 6.37
C CYS A 96 19.63 -13.19 7.42
N ASN A 97 20.07 -13.28 8.67
CA ASN A 97 19.59 -12.43 9.76
C ASN A 97 19.95 -10.95 9.56
N GLY A 98 21.14 -10.66 9.05
CA GLY A 98 21.57 -9.29 8.77
C GLY A 98 20.66 -8.62 7.74
N LEU A 99 20.30 -9.33 6.67
CA LEU A 99 19.41 -8.80 5.64
C LEU A 99 17.97 -8.63 6.17
N ILE A 100 17.46 -9.60 6.92
CA ILE A 100 16.13 -9.49 7.55
C ILE A 100 16.08 -8.25 8.46
N ASN A 101 17.10 -8.03 9.27
CA ASN A 101 17.19 -6.86 10.14
C ASN A 101 17.24 -5.55 9.34
N GLN A 102 18.02 -5.48 8.28
CA GLN A 102 18.09 -4.30 7.43
C GLN A 102 16.76 -3.99 6.76
N LEU A 103 16.08 -5.02 6.27
CA LEU A 103 14.77 -4.86 5.61
C LEU A 103 13.68 -4.45 6.59
N SER A 104 13.71 -4.92 7.83
CA SER A 104 12.67 -4.68 8.84
C SER A 104 12.95 -3.50 9.78
N SER A 105 14.16 -2.97 9.81
CA SER A 105 14.53 -1.87 10.69
C SER A 105 13.73 -0.59 10.38
N GLU A 106 13.33 0.13 11.44
CA GLU A 106 12.74 1.47 11.32
C GLU A 106 13.71 2.49 10.71
N TYR A 107 15.01 2.25 10.86
CA TYR A 107 16.06 3.08 10.25
C TYR A 107 16.51 2.54 8.88
N GLY A 108 16.03 1.38 8.47
CA GLY A 108 16.26 0.78 7.17
C GLY A 108 15.01 0.84 6.29
N SER A 109 14.64 -0.30 5.74
CA SER A 109 13.58 -0.36 4.72
C SER A 109 12.16 -0.43 5.29
N LYS A 110 11.99 -0.60 6.59
CA LYS A 110 10.70 -0.55 7.30
C LYS A 110 9.67 -1.61 6.84
N TYR A 111 10.11 -2.73 6.27
CA TYR A 111 9.22 -3.86 5.98
C TYR A 111 8.74 -4.52 7.29
N THR A 112 7.62 -5.22 7.22
CA THR A 112 7.23 -6.11 8.32
C THR A 112 8.25 -7.25 8.45
N GLN A 113 8.32 -7.90 9.61
CA GLN A 113 9.19 -9.07 9.81
C GLN A 113 8.88 -10.19 8.81
N SER A 114 7.62 -10.42 8.55
CA SER A 114 7.16 -11.42 7.58
C SER A 114 7.61 -11.08 6.14
N GLN A 115 7.46 -9.83 5.73
CA GLN A 115 7.90 -9.37 4.41
C GLN A 115 9.42 -9.41 4.28
N ALA A 116 10.14 -8.97 5.31
CA ALA A 116 11.61 -9.00 5.35
C ALA A 116 12.15 -10.43 5.22
N ARG A 117 11.55 -11.34 5.94
CA ARG A 117 11.90 -12.78 5.87
C ARG A 117 11.65 -13.36 4.50
N TYR A 118 10.48 -13.09 3.94
CA TYR A 118 10.13 -13.51 2.58
C TYR A 118 11.13 -12.94 1.56
N GLY A 119 11.42 -11.65 1.63
CA GLY A 119 12.35 -10.99 0.73
C GLY A 119 13.76 -11.58 0.79
N ALA A 120 14.29 -11.78 1.99
CA ALA A 120 15.62 -12.36 2.19
C ALA A 120 15.72 -13.80 1.69
N GLN A 121 14.67 -14.60 1.93
CA GLN A 121 14.59 -15.99 1.44
C GLN A 121 14.54 -16.05 -0.07
N GLN A 122 13.66 -15.29 -0.70
CA GLN A 122 13.50 -15.28 -2.16
C GLN A 122 14.73 -14.72 -2.87
N ALA A 123 15.44 -13.80 -2.24
CA ALA A 123 16.69 -13.25 -2.79
C ALA A 123 17.91 -14.17 -2.60
N GLY A 124 17.76 -15.27 -1.86
CA GLY A 124 18.80 -16.27 -1.69
C GLY A 124 19.78 -15.99 -0.55
N ALA A 125 19.46 -15.09 0.38
CA ALA A 125 20.30 -14.83 1.55
C ALA A 125 20.13 -15.87 2.67
N CYS A 126 19.04 -16.61 2.60
CA CYS A 126 18.70 -17.64 3.61
C CYS A 126 18.71 -19.04 3.02
#